data_02a67e2cdd4fe515ced40306e89cc1e9
#
_entry.id   02a67e2cdd4fe515ced40306e89cc1e9
#
_cell.length_a   1.000
_cell.length_b   1.000
_cell.length_c   1.000
_cell.angle_alpha   90.00
_cell.angle_beta   90.00
_cell.angle_gamma   90.00
#
_symmetry.space_group_name_H-M   'P 1'
#
loop_
_entity.id
_entity.type
_entity.pdbx_description
1 polymer ?
#
loop_
_entity_poly.entity_id
_entity_poly.type
_entity_poly.pdbx_seq_one_letter_code
_entity_poly.pdbx_strand_id
1 'polypeptide(L)'
;MRRVKRKFLIVAGLFISGLNPLWATSSQKITSNIKLKGDSNKSETQKQQGVLYELNSPEDLLLPSRSREVLVKTYQKVNLDQLENILINNNRTIKIYLERIDQAKSILKSSLSSWYPTLNLTANGIPQYLKSNNYNESSLIQDTSSKQWSSSISAQIKWDVINPARVPEIASARDSFEKSKYSYSKILRDLKLEAKKRYFNLQKANEEIEVAKKSIESSNLGLKDAEIRFESGIGTKLEVLEAKTQLARDQQLLNIKLGDQKIGQRSLAEILNFPEDVTPLIGSKTQVIGLWDLSLEDSIIAAYNSREELESILLDISINNSNANAALAASQPKLSIVNTSTSTFAKGEINQISPNTSNQSSSFSNTIGLNATWFVFDGGNARSLYNYNKSKAEEAKLIFATRRAQIRREVEEVFFKLESAKLNISASYTEVLSARESLRLAKLRYKSGITTQREVVNNQRDLTDSEVRYIISVTSYNTLLADLSRQTGLDNIKPCDIKVNQKNQSDIGNKSNLYESNLIPLCQP
;
A
#
# COMPACT_ATOMS: atom_id res chain seq x y z
N MET A 1 18.33 -28.55 -20.07
CA MET A 1 18.12 -28.18 -21.48
C MET A 1 18.01 -29.40 -22.41
N ARG A 2 17.07 -30.32 -22.22
CA ARG A 2 16.78 -31.45 -23.15
C ARG A 2 15.50 -32.12 -22.71
N ARG A 3 14.30 -31.54 -22.97
CA ARG A 3 12.98 -32.25 -22.91
C ARG A 3 11.76 -31.43 -23.35
N VAL A 4 11.93 -30.41 -24.19
CA VAL A 4 10.79 -29.59 -24.70
C VAL A 4 10.64 -29.66 -26.24
N LYS A 5 11.39 -30.51 -26.95
CA LYS A 5 11.40 -30.55 -28.44
C LYS A 5 10.45 -31.55 -29.10
N ARG A 6 9.44 -32.10 -28.43
CA ARG A 6 8.61 -33.16 -29.08
C ARG A 6 7.09 -33.02 -29.02
N LYS A 7 6.53 -31.82 -28.79
CA LYS A 7 5.06 -31.63 -28.82
C LYS A 7 4.57 -30.51 -29.75
N PHE A 8 5.41 -29.96 -30.62
CA PHE A 8 5.05 -28.80 -31.47
C PHE A 8 4.74 -29.13 -32.96
N LEU A 9 4.67 -30.40 -33.36
CA LEU A 9 4.53 -30.80 -34.79
C LEU A 9 3.18 -31.45 -35.15
N ILE A 10 2.18 -31.45 -34.24
CA ILE A 10 0.88 -32.13 -34.51
C ILE A 10 -0.33 -31.18 -34.62
N VAL A 11 -0.18 -29.87 -34.40
CA VAL A 11 -1.32 -28.93 -34.48
C VAL A 11 -1.43 -28.21 -35.83
N ALA A 12 -0.44 -28.30 -36.71
CA ALA A 12 -0.46 -27.64 -38.03
C ALA A 12 -1.16 -28.46 -39.13
N GLY A 13 -1.61 -29.69 -38.90
CA GLY A 13 -2.12 -30.62 -39.89
C GLY A 13 -3.64 -30.83 -39.97
N LEU A 14 -4.44 -30.20 -39.09
CA LEU A 14 -5.86 -30.57 -38.95
C LEU A 14 -6.89 -29.49 -39.31
N PHE A 15 -6.50 -28.45 -40.05
CA PHE A 15 -7.45 -27.37 -40.43
C PHE A 15 -7.62 -27.16 -41.96
N ILE A 16 -7.23 -28.12 -42.83
CA ILE A 16 -7.32 -27.95 -44.27
C ILE A 16 -8.34 -28.89 -44.94
N SER A 17 -9.14 -29.64 -44.24
CA SER A 17 -10.16 -30.46 -44.89
C SER A 17 -11.48 -30.43 -44.13
N GLY A 18 -12.47 -29.70 -44.65
CA GLY A 18 -13.85 -29.88 -44.24
C GLY A 18 -14.65 -28.66 -43.82
N LEU A 19 -14.70 -27.62 -44.64
CA LEU A 19 -15.80 -26.66 -44.59
C LEU A 19 -16.47 -26.60 -45.96
N ASN A 20 -17.36 -27.57 -46.20
CA ASN A 20 -18.37 -27.44 -47.25
C ASN A 20 -19.32 -26.28 -46.90
N PRO A 21 -19.71 -25.42 -47.85
CA PRO A 21 -20.62 -24.31 -47.59
C PRO A 21 -22.06 -24.84 -47.46
N LEU A 22 -22.51 -25.12 -46.27
CA LEU A 22 -23.90 -25.43 -45.90
C LEU A 22 -24.71 -24.15 -45.63
N TRP A 23 -24.75 -23.24 -46.60
CA TRP A 23 -25.64 -22.07 -46.55
C TRP A 23 -26.21 -21.72 -47.95
N ALA A 24 -26.74 -22.71 -48.62
CA ALA A 24 -27.58 -22.47 -49.77
C ALA A 24 -28.74 -23.48 -49.74
N THR A 25 -29.81 -23.09 -49.12
CA THR A 25 -31.22 -23.41 -49.40
C THR A 25 -32.03 -23.34 -48.11
N SER A 26 -32.80 -22.34 -48.01
CA SER A 26 -34.25 -22.34 -47.75
C SER A 26 -34.66 -21.03 -47.07
N SER A 27 -35.22 -20.14 -47.87
CA SER A 27 -36.09 -19.08 -47.36
C SER A 27 -37.36 -19.73 -46.82
N GLN A 28 -37.45 -19.90 -45.53
CA GLN A 28 -38.74 -20.08 -44.86
C GLN A 28 -39.02 -18.85 -44.02
N LYS A 29 -40.15 -18.21 -44.38
CA LYS A 29 -40.81 -17.13 -43.62
C LYS A 29 -41.09 -17.61 -42.20
N ILE A 30 -40.47 -16.98 -41.23
CA ILE A 30 -40.99 -17.02 -39.85
C ILE A 30 -41.56 -15.64 -39.56
N THR A 31 -42.84 -15.49 -39.81
CA THR A 31 -43.70 -14.47 -39.22
C THR A 31 -44.16 -15.03 -37.88
N SER A 32 -43.63 -14.54 -36.78
CA SER A 32 -44.24 -14.75 -35.47
C SER A 32 -44.62 -13.41 -34.87
N ASN A 33 -45.93 -13.27 -34.70
CA ASN A 33 -46.63 -12.20 -34.02
C ASN A 33 -46.08 -11.93 -32.60
N ILE A 34 -45.61 -10.73 -32.37
CA ILE A 34 -45.53 -10.18 -31.01
C ILE A 34 -46.62 -9.11 -30.93
N LYS A 35 -47.70 -9.46 -30.20
CA LYS A 35 -48.73 -8.54 -29.76
C LYS A 35 -48.13 -7.55 -28.78
N LEU A 36 -48.01 -6.31 -29.16
CA LEU A 36 -47.83 -5.18 -28.26
C LEU A 36 -49.17 -4.89 -27.58
N LYS A 37 -49.29 -5.20 -26.29
CA LYS A 37 -50.35 -4.72 -25.41
C LYS A 37 -49.87 -3.39 -24.85
N GLY A 38 -50.47 -2.31 -25.29
CA GLY A 38 -50.27 -1.00 -24.72
C GLY A 38 -50.93 -0.93 -23.36
N ASP A 39 -50.20 -0.38 -22.40
CA ASP A 39 -50.79 0.31 -21.24
C ASP A 39 -49.99 1.57 -20.95
N SER A 40 -50.74 2.63 -20.92
CA SER A 40 -50.33 4.01 -20.74
C SER A 40 -49.92 4.34 -19.32
N ASN A 41 -49.05 5.34 -19.20
CA ASN A 41 -48.70 6.15 -18.04
C ASN A 41 -47.62 5.63 -17.08
N LYS A 42 -46.39 6.12 -17.29
CA LYS A 42 -45.72 7.02 -16.37
C LYS A 42 -44.37 7.41 -16.96
N SER A 43 -44.17 8.72 -17.08
CA SER A 43 -42.89 9.36 -17.40
C SER A 43 -41.88 9.05 -16.29
N GLU A 44 -41.02 8.10 -16.51
CA GLU A 44 -39.77 7.95 -15.76
C GLU A 44 -38.59 8.17 -16.72
N THR A 45 -37.87 9.23 -16.43
CA THR A 45 -36.59 9.58 -17.01
C THR A 45 -35.65 8.36 -16.91
N GLN A 46 -35.52 7.61 -17.97
CA GLN A 46 -34.47 6.58 -18.09
C GLN A 46 -33.11 7.31 -18.10
N LYS A 47 -32.49 7.43 -16.92
CA LYS A 47 -31.05 7.60 -16.82
C LYS A 47 -30.42 6.41 -17.54
N GLN A 48 -29.62 6.70 -18.55
CA GLN A 48 -28.69 5.73 -19.14
C GLN A 48 -27.86 5.13 -18.00
N GLN A 49 -28.23 3.94 -17.56
CA GLN A 49 -27.37 3.12 -16.72
C GLN A 49 -26.24 2.62 -17.63
N GLY A 50 -25.10 3.31 -17.58
CA GLY A 50 -23.85 2.69 -17.98
C GLY A 50 -23.70 1.37 -17.22
N VAL A 51 -23.09 0.38 -17.85
CA VAL A 51 -22.79 -0.91 -17.25
C VAL A 51 -21.96 -0.62 -15.99
N LEU A 52 -22.64 -0.51 -14.86
CA LEU A 52 -22.00 -0.49 -13.55
C LEU A 52 -21.46 -1.90 -13.36
N TYR A 53 -20.14 -2.06 -13.46
CA TYR A 53 -19.50 -3.25 -12.93
C TYR A 53 -19.99 -3.40 -11.48
N GLU A 54 -20.51 -4.56 -11.13
CA GLU A 54 -20.84 -4.88 -9.74
C GLU A 54 -19.57 -4.73 -8.91
N LEU A 55 -19.52 -3.67 -8.13
CA LEU A 55 -18.48 -3.48 -7.13
C LEU A 55 -18.72 -4.52 -6.05
N ASN A 56 -17.78 -5.44 -5.86
CA ASN A 56 -17.88 -6.60 -4.96
C ASN A 56 -18.06 -6.22 -3.47
N SER A 57 -18.05 -4.94 -3.14
CA SER A 57 -18.30 -4.42 -1.79
C SER A 57 -18.91 -3.01 -1.86
N PRO A 58 -20.19 -2.87 -2.21
CA PRO A 58 -20.84 -1.56 -2.19
C PRO A 58 -20.80 -0.90 -0.79
N GLU A 59 -20.72 -1.67 0.28
CA GLU A 59 -20.63 -1.18 1.65
C GLU A 59 -19.36 -0.37 1.93
N ASP A 60 -18.24 -0.72 1.33
CA ASP A 60 -16.97 0.03 1.48
C ASP A 60 -16.99 1.41 0.80
N LEU A 61 -17.96 1.66 -0.06
CA LEU A 61 -18.13 2.94 -0.78
C LEU A 61 -19.26 3.80 -0.21
N LEU A 62 -20.04 3.27 0.73
CA LEU A 62 -21.11 4.01 1.39
C LEU A 62 -20.51 4.92 2.46
N LEU A 63 -20.85 6.20 2.40
CA LEU A 63 -20.49 7.16 3.43
C LEU A 63 -21.60 7.21 4.50
N PRO A 64 -21.25 7.21 5.79
CA PRO A 64 -22.23 7.35 6.85
C PRO A 64 -22.95 8.70 6.72
N SER A 65 -24.27 8.68 6.80
CA SER A 65 -25.11 9.87 6.65
C SER A 65 -25.74 10.32 7.98
N ARG A 66 -25.71 9.48 9.01
CA ARG A 66 -26.34 9.73 10.32
C ARG A 66 -25.31 9.65 11.44
N SER A 67 -25.42 10.52 12.42
CA SER A 67 -24.51 10.55 13.58
C SER A 67 -24.45 9.21 14.34
N ARG A 68 -25.50 8.41 14.32
CA ARG A 68 -25.56 7.09 14.97
C ARG A 68 -24.65 6.05 14.30
N GLU A 69 -24.32 6.23 13.04
CA GLU A 69 -23.49 5.30 12.25
C GLU A 69 -22.01 5.45 12.59
N VAL A 70 -21.58 6.62 13.09
CA VAL A 70 -20.20 6.92 13.48
C VAL A 70 -19.95 6.80 15.00
N LEU A 71 -20.97 6.38 15.79
CA LEU A 71 -20.80 6.22 17.22
C LEU A 71 -19.97 4.97 17.55
N VAL A 72 -19.00 5.13 18.45
CA VAL A 72 -18.24 4.02 19.01
C VAL A 72 -19.17 3.11 19.83
N LYS A 73 -19.21 1.83 19.49
CA LYS A 73 -20.05 0.84 20.16
C LYS A 73 -19.24 -0.18 20.94
N THR A 74 -18.05 -0.52 20.46
CA THR A 74 -17.25 -1.62 21.00
C THR A 74 -15.82 -1.22 21.27
N TYR A 75 -15.20 -1.90 22.24
CA TYR A 75 -13.79 -1.75 22.57
C TYR A 75 -13.09 -3.08 22.39
N GLN A 76 -11.98 -3.10 21.66
CA GLN A 76 -11.19 -4.30 21.43
C GLN A 76 -9.80 -4.16 22.05
N LYS A 77 -9.42 -5.12 22.91
CA LYS A 77 -8.05 -5.17 23.45
C LYS A 77 -7.09 -5.63 22.35
N VAL A 78 -5.98 -4.90 22.23
CA VAL A 78 -4.89 -5.21 21.29
C VAL A 78 -3.60 -5.37 22.08
N ASN A 79 -2.94 -6.52 21.90
CA ASN A 79 -1.62 -6.79 22.45
C ASN A 79 -0.55 -6.63 21.35
N LEU A 80 0.69 -6.38 21.74
CA LEU A 80 1.80 -6.17 20.81
C LEU A 80 2.02 -7.40 19.90
N ASP A 81 1.91 -8.61 20.44
CA ASP A 81 2.08 -9.86 19.67
C ASP A 81 1.00 -10.09 18.59
N GLN A 82 -0.20 -9.55 18.83
CA GLN A 82 -1.32 -9.66 17.89
C GLN A 82 -1.34 -8.54 16.85
N LEU A 83 -0.60 -7.44 17.12
CA LEU A 83 -0.65 -6.21 16.34
C LEU A 83 -0.32 -6.46 14.85
N GLU A 84 0.76 -7.20 14.58
CA GLU A 84 1.21 -7.47 13.22
C GLU A 84 0.21 -8.36 12.45
N ASN A 85 -0.37 -9.36 13.10
CA ASN A 85 -1.37 -10.23 12.48
C ASN A 85 -2.66 -9.46 12.14
N ILE A 86 -3.13 -8.60 13.06
CA ILE A 86 -4.30 -7.75 12.81
C ILE A 86 -4.01 -6.79 11.65
N LEU A 87 -2.83 -6.17 11.63
CA LEU A 87 -2.41 -5.26 10.58
C LEU A 87 -2.43 -5.95 9.20
N ILE A 88 -1.78 -7.13 9.09
CA ILE A 88 -1.64 -7.85 7.81
C ILE A 88 -3.01 -8.24 7.25
N ASN A 89 -3.92 -8.69 8.12
CA ASN A 89 -5.23 -9.18 7.68
C ASN A 89 -6.18 -8.04 7.29
N ASN A 90 -6.12 -6.90 7.98
CA ASN A 90 -7.14 -5.87 7.85
C ASN A 90 -6.69 -4.67 7.01
N ASN A 91 -5.41 -4.33 6.98
CA ASN A 91 -4.96 -3.06 6.42
C ASN A 91 -5.20 -2.98 4.90
N ARG A 92 -5.94 -1.95 4.47
CA ARG A 92 -6.29 -1.72 3.06
C ARG A 92 -5.07 -1.39 2.19
N THR A 93 -4.06 -0.72 2.74
CA THR A 93 -2.84 -0.40 1.99
C THR A 93 -2.09 -1.67 1.61
N ILE A 94 -2.03 -2.67 2.48
CA ILE A 94 -1.45 -3.98 2.16
C ILE A 94 -2.21 -4.64 1.01
N LYS A 95 -3.56 -4.62 1.05
CA LYS A 95 -4.41 -5.16 -0.03
C LYS A 95 -4.19 -4.42 -1.35
N ILE A 96 -4.06 -3.08 -1.32
CA ILE A 96 -3.73 -2.29 -2.53
C ILE A 96 -2.42 -2.75 -3.17
N TYR A 97 -1.39 -3.03 -2.38
CA TYR A 97 -0.11 -3.51 -2.92
C TYR A 97 -0.17 -4.96 -3.42
N LEU A 98 -1.02 -5.81 -2.84
CA LEU A 98 -1.32 -7.14 -3.39
C LEU A 98 -1.99 -7.03 -4.77
N GLU A 99 -2.98 -6.16 -4.93
CA GLU A 99 -3.60 -5.88 -6.23
C GLU A 99 -2.60 -5.33 -7.26
N ARG A 100 -1.62 -4.52 -6.83
CA ARG A 100 -0.54 -4.06 -7.72
C ARG A 100 0.36 -5.20 -8.19
N ILE A 101 0.60 -6.22 -7.36
CA ILE A 101 1.30 -7.44 -7.79
C ILE A 101 0.49 -8.18 -8.86
N ASP A 102 -0.84 -8.32 -8.67
CA ASP A 102 -1.70 -8.98 -9.65
C ASP A 102 -1.86 -8.18 -10.95
N GLN A 103 -1.86 -6.84 -10.87
CA GLN A 103 -1.77 -5.96 -12.04
C GLN A 103 -0.47 -6.21 -12.83
N ALA A 104 0.68 -6.19 -12.16
CA ALA A 104 1.98 -6.43 -12.79
C ALA A 104 2.09 -7.86 -13.38
N LYS A 105 1.52 -8.85 -12.69
CA LYS A 105 1.39 -10.23 -13.19
C LYS A 105 0.53 -10.31 -14.45
N SER A 106 -0.54 -9.54 -14.51
CA SER A 106 -1.41 -9.47 -15.67
C SER A 106 -0.72 -8.80 -16.86
N ILE A 107 0.08 -7.76 -16.64
CA ILE A 107 0.94 -7.13 -17.65
C ILE A 107 1.98 -8.14 -18.17
N LEU A 108 2.63 -8.91 -17.30
CA LEU A 108 3.55 -9.96 -17.71
C LEU A 108 2.85 -11.02 -18.57
N LYS A 109 1.64 -11.45 -18.20
CA LYS A 109 0.84 -12.39 -19.02
C LYS A 109 0.48 -11.78 -20.36
N SER A 110 0.13 -10.49 -20.40
CA SER A 110 -0.12 -9.76 -21.64
C SER A 110 1.12 -9.71 -22.54
N SER A 111 2.31 -9.45 -21.98
CA SER A 111 3.57 -9.48 -22.73
C SER A 111 3.88 -10.89 -23.25
N LEU A 112 3.63 -11.93 -22.45
CA LEU A 112 3.79 -13.34 -22.86
C LEU A 112 2.82 -13.73 -23.96
N SER A 113 1.65 -13.10 -24.07
CA SER A 113 0.68 -13.40 -25.15
C SER A 113 1.20 -13.06 -26.53
N SER A 114 2.24 -12.22 -26.64
CA SER A 114 2.93 -11.92 -27.90
C SER A 114 3.55 -13.14 -28.60
N TRP A 115 3.67 -14.28 -27.90
CA TRP A 115 4.10 -15.56 -28.49
C TRP A 115 2.99 -16.27 -29.28
N TYR A 116 1.73 -15.88 -29.10
CA TYR A 116 0.57 -16.54 -29.69
C TYR A 116 0.01 -15.74 -30.85
N PRO A 117 -0.68 -16.39 -31.79
CA PRO A 117 -1.40 -15.70 -32.88
C PRO A 117 -2.57 -14.88 -32.32
N THR A 118 -2.89 -13.79 -33.00
CA THR A 118 -4.09 -12.98 -32.77
C THR A 118 -5.12 -13.26 -33.86
N LEU A 119 -6.40 -13.33 -33.49
CA LEU A 119 -7.54 -13.39 -34.42
C LEU A 119 -8.31 -12.08 -34.30
N ASN A 120 -8.45 -11.39 -35.44
CA ASN A 120 -9.23 -10.17 -35.55
C ASN A 120 -10.40 -10.38 -36.51
N LEU A 121 -11.59 -10.03 -36.07
CA LEU A 121 -12.79 -10.02 -36.92
C LEU A 121 -13.17 -8.56 -37.19
N THR A 122 -13.27 -8.20 -38.45
CA THR A 122 -13.65 -6.86 -38.90
C THR A 122 -14.86 -6.94 -39.80
N ALA A 123 -15.90 -6.18 -39.50
CA ALA A 123 -17.06 -6.03 -40.36
C ALA A 123 -17.14 -4.57 -40.83
N ASN A 124 -17.05 -4.36 -42.15
CA ASN A 124 -17.07 -3.04 -42.76
C ASN A 124 -18.32 -2.87 -43.61
N GLY A 125 -18.93 -1.69 -43.48
CA GLY A 125 -20.12 -1.37 -44.25
C GLY A 125 -21.27 -2.34 -43.99
N ILE A 126 -22.05 -2.11 -42.91
CA ILE A 126 -23.20 -2.97 -42.59
C ILE A 126 -24.48 -2.12 -42.66
N PRO A 127 -24.99 -1.84 -43.87
CA PRO A 127 -24.36 -1.71 -45.20
C PRO A 127 -23.67 -0.33 -45.38
N GLN A 128 -22.75 -0.21 -46.36
CA GLN A 128 -22.21 1.08 -46.83
C GLN A 128 -22.63 1.33 -48.28
N TYR A 129 -22.94 2.58 -48.64
CA TYR A 129 -23.22 2.99 -50.00
C TYR A 129 -21.95 3.50 -50.66
N LEU A 130 -21.55 2.87 -51.77
CA LEU A 130 -20.42 3.27 -52.59
C LEU A 130 -20.90 3.85 -53.90
N LYS A 131 -20.43 5.05 -54.24
CA LYS A 131 -20.60 5.67 -55.56
C LYS A 131 -19.21 5.96 -56.10
N SER A 132 -18.88 5.38 -57.25
CA SER A 132 -17.62 5.58 -57.95
C SER A 132 -17.89 5.90 -59.41
N ASN A 133 -17.18 6.88 -59.94
CA ASN A 133 -17.17 7.20 -61.35
C ASN A 133 -15.71 7.12 -61.81
N ASN A 134 -15.43 6.26 -62.79
CA ASN A 134 -14.10 6.16 -63.41
C ASN A 134 -14.19 6.75 -64.82
N TYR A 135 -13.43 7.81 -65.06
CA TYR A 135 -13.32 8.47 -66.33
C TYR A 135 -12.06 7.98 -67.02
N ASN A 136 -12.20 7.55 -68.27
CA ASN A 136 -11.09 7.05 -69.10
C ASN A 136 -10.82 8.04 -70.23
N GLU A 137 -9.60 8.50 -70.36
CA GLU A 137 -9.20 9.40 -71.46
C GLU A 137 -9.03 8.67 -72.80
N SER A 138 -9.03 7.34 -72.78
CA SER A 138 -8.89 6.53 -74.00
C SER A 138 -10.24 6.32 -74.68
N SER A 139 -10.33 6.64 -75.95
CA SER A 139 -11.53 6.43 -76.76
C SER A 139 -11.97 4.94 -76.93
N LEU A 140 -11.10 4.01 -76.52
CA LEU A 140 -11.35 2.56 -76.58
C LEU A 140 -11.93 2.00 -75.25
N ILE A 141 -11.92 2.78 -74.15
CA ILE A 141 -12.42 2.34 -72.87
C ILE A 141 -13.52 3.29 -72.41
N GLN A 142 -14.74 2.76 -72.26
CA GLN A 142 -15.89 3.56 -71.82
C GLN A 142 -15.77 3.96 -70.35
N ASP A 143 -16.25 5.17 -69.99
CA ASP A 143 -16.46 5.61 -68.67
C ASP A 143 -17.40 4.65 -67.94
N THR A 144 -17.00 4.31 -66.67
CA THR A 144 -17.82 3.40 -65.87
C THR A 144 -18.34 4.09 -64.64
N SER A 145 -19.61 3.90 -64.32
CA SER A 145 -20.23 4.37 -63.08
C SER A 145 -20.69 3.18 -62.26
N SER A 146 -20.43 3.24 -60.97
CA SER A 146 -20.85 2.23 -60.01
C SER A 146 -21.59 2.88 -58.86
N LYS A 147 -22.78 2.35 -58.51
CA LYS A 147 -23.60 2.75 -57.35
C LYS A 147 -24.07 1.48 -56.67
N GLN A 148 -23.50 1.18 -55.52
CA GLN A 148 -23.79 -0.11 -54.85
C GLN A 148 -23.81 0.02 -53.35
N TRP A 149 -24.62 -0.81 -52.74
CA TRP A 149 -24.54 -1.14 -51.32
C TRP A 149 -23.58 -2.29 -51.17
N SER A 150 -22.60 -2.14 -50.25
CA SER A 150 -21.65 -3.21 -49.97
C SER A 150 -21.52 -3.45 -48.50
N SER A 151 -21.20 -4.68 -48.15
CA SER A 151 -20.78 -5.10 -46.81
C SER A 151 -19.66 -6.12 -46.92
N SER A 152 -18.73 -6.11 -45.98
CA SER A 152 -17.67 -7.11 -45.94
C SER A 152 -17.40 -7.54 -44.52
N ILE A 153 -17.15 -8.83 -44.34
CA ILE A 153 -16.67 -9.43 -43.09
C ILE A 153 -15.32 -10.05 -43.39
N SER A 154 -14.32 -9.70 -42.61
CA SER A 154 -12.98 -10.29 -42.68
C SER A 154 -12.53 -10.87 -41.36
N ALA A 155 -11.94 -12.06 -41.42
CA ALA A 155 -11.25 -12.71 -40.30
C ALA A 155 -9.75 -12.74 -40.61
N GLN A 156 -8.95 -12.16 -39.76
CA GLN A 156 -7.50 -12.14 -39.92
C GLN A 156 -6.81 -12.83 -38.72
N ILE A 157 -6.03 -13.88 -39.03
CA ILE A 157 -5.11 -14.49 -38.09
C ILE A 157 -3.72 -13.95 -38.38
N LYS A 158 -3.08 -13.34 -37.38
CA LYS A 158 -1.70 -12.86 -37.47
C LYS A 158 -0.84 -13.48 -36.39
N TRP A 159 0.28 -14.04 -36.79
CA TRP A 159 1.26 -14.61 -35.89
C TRP A 159 2.66 -14.06 -36.19
N ASP A 160 3.22 -13.30 -35.26
CA ASP A 160 4.58 -12.79 -35.36
C ASP A 160 5.56 -13.92 -34.98
N VAL A 161 6.14 -14.60 -35.95
CA VAL A 161 7.08 -15.71 -35.74
C VAL A 161 8.42 -15.18 -35.24
N ILE A 162 8.95 -14.16 -35.92
CA ILE A 162 10.17 -13.45 -35.52
C ILE A 162 9.78 -12.03 -35.13
N ASN A 163 9.97 -11.73 -33.85
CA ASN A 163 9.82 -10.39 -33.31
C ASN A 163 10.96 -10.13 -32.32
N PRO A 164 12.02 -9.43 -32.73
CA PRO A 164 13.21 -9.19 -31.89
C PRO A 164 12.94 -8.42 -30.60
N ALA A 165 11.91 -7.56 -30.57
CA ALA A 165 11.52 -6.80 -29.39
C ALA A 165 10.83 -7.67 -28.31
N ARG A 166 10.25 -8.81 -28.68
CA ARG A 166 9.48 -9.68 -27.79
C ARG A 166 10.25 -10.10 -26.53
N VAL A 167 11.47 -10.59 -26.70
CA VAL A 167 12.26 -11.11 -25.57
C VAL A 167 12.60 -10.02 -24.56
N PRO A 168 13.16 -8.86 -24.96
CA PRO A 168 13.44 -7.79 -24.03
C PRO A 168 12.17 -7.14 -23.43
N GLU A 169 11.06 -7.06 -24.15
CA GLU A 169 9.77 -6.60 -23.60
C GLU A 169 9.25 -7.52 -22.49
N ILE A 170 9.32 -8.84 -22.69
CA ILE A 170 8.94 -9.83 -21.68
C ILE A 170 9.90 -9.76 -20.49
N ALA A 171 11.22 -9.57 -20.71
CA ALA A 171 12.18 -9.41 -19.62
C ALA A 171 11.86 -8.17 -18.77
N SER A 172 11.59 -7.03 -19.40
CA SER A 172 11.19 -5.80 -18.73
C SER A 172 9.89 -6.00 -17.90
N ALA A 173 8.88 -6.68 -18.46
CA ALA A 173 7.63 -6.97 -17.76
C ALA A 173 7.83 -7.95 -16.58
N ARG A 174 8.73 -8.93 -16.71
CA ARG A 174 9.09 -9.86 -15.62
C ARG A 174 9.77 -9.13 -14.48
N ASP A 175 10.77 -8.30 -14.79
CA ASP A 175 11.49 -7.52 -13.78
C ASP A 175 10.56 -6.51 -13.10
N SER A 176 9.60 -5.93 -13.83
CA SER A 176 8.56 -5.07 -13.27
C SER A 176 7.63 -5.83 -12.31
N PHE A 177 7.30 -7.08 -12.62
CA PHE A 177 6.54 -7.95 -11.72
C PHE A 177 7.33 -8.28 -10.44
N GLU A 178 8.62 -8.63 -10.53
CA GLU A 178 9.46 -8.85 -9.35
C GLU A 178 9.61 -7.57 -8.52
N LYS A 179 9.80 -6.41 -9.15
CA LYS A 179 9.85 -5.10 -8.48
C LYS A 179 8.57 -4.82 -7.68
N SER A 180 7.40 -5.22 -8.20
CA SER A 180 6.14 -5.03 -7.47
C SER A 180 6.10 -5.83 -6.16
N LYS A 181 6.73 -7.00 -6.09
CA LYS A 181 6.85 -7.80 -4.86
C LYS A 181 7.76 -7.11 -3.83
N TYR A 182 8.90 -6.56 -4.25
CA TYR A 182 9.78 -5.79 -3.36
C TYR A 182 9.08 -4.53 -2.83
N SER A 183 8.27 -3.88 -3.67
CA SER A 183 7.45 -2.73 -3.25
C SER A 183 6.42 -3.12 -2.18
N TYR A 184 5.81 -4.30 -2.30
CA TYR A 184 4.91 -4.86 -1.29
C TYR A 184 5.67 -5.15 0.02
N SER A 185 6.82 -5.83 -0.04
CA SER A 185 7.61 -6.15 1.14
C SER A 185 8.08 -4.90 1.88
N LYS A 186 8.50 -3.88 1.14
CA LYS A 186 8.86 -2.57 1.70
C LYS A 186 7.70 -1.94 2.46
N ILE A 187 6.52 -1.81 1.82
CA ILE A 187 5.37 -1.17 2.47
C ILE A 187 4.88 -1.97 3.68
N LEU A 188 4.97 -3.29 3.64
CA LEU A 188 4.63 -4.14 4.78
C LEU A 188 5.51 -3.83 5.99
N ARG A 189 6.84 -3.69 5.80
CA ARG A 189 7.77 -3.30 6.89
C ARG A 189 7.51 -1.88 7.40
N ASP A 190 7.26 -0.94 6.49
CA ASP A 190 6.94 0.44 6.87
C ASP A 190 5.65 0.51 7.71
N LEU A 191 4.61 -0.22 7.32
CA LEU A 191 3.36 -0.29 8.06
C LEU A 191 3.48 -1.01 9.42
N LYS A 192 4.30 -2.06 9.51
CA LYS A 192 4.61 -2.72 10.79
C LYS A 192 5.27 -1.76 11.76
N LEU A 193 6.26 -1.01 11.30
CA LEU A 193 6.92 0.03 12.12
C LEU A 193 5.92 1.10 12.58
N GLU A 194 5.12 1.62 11.65
CA GLU A 194 4.14 2.67 11.96
C GLU A 194 3.08 2.17 12.96
N ALA A 195 2.62 0.94 12.82
CA ALA A 195 1.68 0.34 13.77
C ALA A 195 2.31 0.21 15.16
N LYS A 196 3.58 -0.24 15.26
CA LYS A 196 4.32 -0.29 16.55
C LYS A 196 4.47 1.10 17.16
N LYS A 197 4.81 2.13 16.35
CA LYS A 197 4.90 3.52 16.82
C LYS A 197 3.57 4.03 17.39
N ARG A 198 2.46 3.80 16.70
CA ARG A 198 1.12 4.20 17.17
C ARG A 198 0.69 3.43 18.42
N TYR A 199 1.04 2.15 18.48
CA TYR A 199 0.82 1.33 19.68
C TYR A 199 1.57 1.89 20.89
N PHE A 200 2.88 2.13 20.81
CA PHE A 200 3.67 2.67 21.90
C PHE A 200 3.24 4.09 22.31
N ASN A 201 2.80 4.92 21.36
CA ASN A 201 2.27 6.25 21.66
C ASN A 201 0.95 6.18 22.44
N LEU A 202 0.06 5.26 22.13
CA LEU A 202 -1.17 5.05 22.90
C LEU A 202 -0.88 4.47 24.27
N GLN A 203 0.08 3.53 24.37
CA GLN A 203 0.55 2.98 25.65
C GLN A 203 1.14 4.08 26.54
N LYS A 204 1.97 4.97 25.98
CA LYS A 204 2.50 6.15 26.66
C LYS A 204 1.38 7.04 27.22
N ALA A 205 0.38 7.37 26.37
CA ALA A 205 -0.74 8.21 26.80
C ALA A 205 -1.52 7.60 27.97
N ASN A 206 -1.72 6.27 27.97
CA ASN A 206 -2.36 5.57 29.10
C ASN A 206 -1.57 5.69 30.40
N GLU A 207 -0.24 5.52 30.36
CA GLU A 207 0.61 5.65 31.55
C GLU A 207 0.67 7.10 32.04
N GLU A 208 0.75 8.09 31.15
CA GLU A 208 0.71 9.51 31.51
C GLU A 208 -0.61 9.90 32.18
N ILE A 209 -1.74 9.30 31.81
CA ILE A 209 -3.03 9.47 32.51
C ILE A 209 -2.95 8.95 33.95
N GLU A 210 -2.33 7.80 34.16
CA GLU A 210 -2.17 7.24 35.51
C GLU A 210 -1.28 8.12 36.38
N VAL A 211 -0.20 8.69 35.83
CA VAL A 211 0.65 9.68 36.53
C VAL A 211 -0.18 10.93 36.85
N ALA A 212 -0.95 11.47 35.92
CA ALA A 212 -1.78 12.67 36.15
C ALA A 212 -2.85 12.42 37.22
N LYS A 213 -3.50 11.24 37.24
CA LYS A 213 -4.46 10.88 38.32
C LYS A 213 -3.81 10.85 39.70
N LYS A 214 -2.61 10.24 39.83
CA LYS A 214 -1.87 10.21 41.09
C LYS A 214 -1.45 11.60 41.53
N SER A 215 -1.06 12.46 40.58
CA SER A 215 -0.71 13.85 40.87
C SER A 215 -1.93 14.62 41.39
N ILE A 216 -3.10 14.48 40.79
CA ILE A 216 -4.37 15.08 41.25
C ILE A 216 -4.71 14.59 42.66
N GLU A 217 -4.58 13.29 42.94
CA GLU A 217 -4.82 12.75 44.29
C GLU A 217 -3.89 13.39 45.32
N SER A 218 -2.58 13.49 45.00
CA SER A 218 -1.61 14.14 45.87
C SER A 218 -1.88 15.63 46.07
N SER A 219 -2.26 16.36 45.01
CA SER A 219 -2.58 17.79 45.07
C SER A 219 -3.88 18.07 45.81
N ASN A 220 -4.88 17.20 45.72
CA ASN A 220 -6.11 17.29 46.50
C ASN A 220 -5.84 17.15 47.99
N LEU A 221 -4.99 16.16 48.38
CA LEU A 221 -4.56 16.01 49.77
C LEU A 221 -3.78 17.23 50.25
N GLY A 222 -2.86 17.76 49.43
CA GLY A 222 -2.08 18.95 49.75
C GLY A 222 -2.96 20.22 49.91
N LEU A 223 -4.00 20.37 49.07
CA LEU A 223 -4.97 21.47 49.21
C LEU A 223 -5.74 21.36 50.54
N LYS A 224 -6.27 20.17 50.85
CA LYS A 224 -6.99 19.92 52.08
C LYS A 224 -6.12 20.19 53.34
N ASP A 225 -4.87 19.74 53.31
CA ASP A 225 -3.92 20.01 54.40
C ASP A 225 -3.67 21.52 54.57
N ALA A 226 -3.51 22.27 53.47
CA ALA A 226 -3.34 23.72 53.48
C ALA A 226 -4.58 24.47 54.02
N GLU A 227 -5.78 24.03 53.62
CA GLU A 227 -7.06 24.60 54.10
C GLU A 227 -7.22 24.40 55.62
N ILE A 228 -6.99 23.18 56.15
CA ILE A 228 -7.08 22.87 57.57
C ILE A 228 -6.06 23.74 58.38
N ARG A 229 -4.85 23.90 57.88
CA ARG A 229 -3.82 24.72 58.52
C ARG A 229 -4.20 26.21 58.54
N PHE A 230 -4.79 26.70 57.46
CA PHE A 230 -5.29 28.07 57.37
C PHE A 230 -6.44 28.32 58.37
N GLU A 231 -7.42 27.43 58.41
CA GLU A 231 -8.56 27.51 59.34
C GLU A 231 -8.11 27.44 60.82
N SER A 232 -7.05 26.67 61.08
CA SER A 232 -6.45 26.57 62.42
C SER A 232 -5.53 27.76 62.77
N GLY A 233 -5.37 28.74 61.88
CA GLY A 233 -4.50 29.91 62.11
C GLY A 233 -2.99 29.65 62.00
N ILE A 234 -2.57 28.43 61.61
CA ILE A 234 -1.17 28.03 61.50
C ILE A 234 -0.63 28.26 60.08
N GLY A 235 -1.52 28.28 59.05
CA GLY A 235 -1.18 28.46 57.66
C GLY A 235 -1.59 29.83 57.12
N THR A 236 -1.12 30.16 55.91
CA THR A 236 -1.43 31.42 55.24
C THR A 236 -2.42 31.22 54.09
N LYS A 237 -3.17 32.26 53.72
CA LYS A 237 -4.03 32.26 52.54
C LYS A 237 -3.23 32.00 51.27
N LEU A 238 -1.96 32.41 51.22
CA LEU A 238 -1.05 32.16 50.09
C LEU A 238 -0.83 30.67 49.87
N GLU A 239 -0.61 29.87 50.91
CA GLU A 239 -0.40 28.42 50.84
C GLU A 239 -1.62 27.70 50.23
N VAL A 240 -2.84 28.11 50.63
CA VAL A 240 -4.09 27.58 50.03
C VAL A 240 -4.18 27.90 48.56
N LEU A 241 -3.84 29.14 48.16
CA LEU A 241 -3.87 29.53 46.75
C LEU A 241 -2.82 28.81 45.88
N GLU A 242 -1.62 28.58 46.43
CA GLU A 242 -0.56 27.80 45.79
C GLU A 242 -0.99 26.34 45.57
N ALA A 243 -1.56 25.68 46.60
CA ALA A 243 -2.06 24.32 46.51
C ALA A 243 -3.23 24.21 45.49
N LYS A 244 -4.17 25.19 45.52
CA LYS A 244 -5.27 25.25 44.55
C LYS A 244 -4.77 25.43 43.12
N THR A 245 -3.75 26.25 42.93
CA THR A 245 -3.14 26.46 41.58
C THR A 245 -2.48 25.16 41.07
N GLN A 246 -1.79 24.41 41.97
CA GLN A 246 -1.19 23.13 41.58
C GLN A 246 -2.26 22.12 41.20
N LEU A 247 -3.32 21.99 41.97
CA LEU A 247 -4.45 21.09 41.62
C LEU A 247 -5.06 21.42 40.24
N ALA A 248 -5.26 22.70 39.94
CA ALA A 248 -5.78 23.14 38.64
C ALA A 248 -4.83 22.77 37.48
N ARG A 249 -3.50 22.86 37.67
CA ARG A 249 -2.49 22.41 36.70
C ARG A 249 -2.54 20.89 36.48
N ASP A 250 -2.67 20.10 37.54
CA ASP A 250 -2.75 18.64 37.44
C ASP A 250 -4.05 18.19 36.75
N GLN A 251 -5.16 18.90 37.02
CA GLN A 251 -6.41 18.68 36.30
C GLN A 251 -6.29 19.01 34.80
N GLN A 252 -5.60 20.11 34.44
CA GLN A 252 -5.30 20.45 33.07
C GLN A 252 -4.44 19.36 32.39
N LEU A 253 -3.41 18.86 33.07
CA LEU A 253 -2.58 17.77 32.56
C LEU A 253 -3.42 16.53 32.25
N LEU A 254 -4.29 16.11 33.18
CA LEU A 254 -5.19 14.98 32.95
C LEU A 254 -6.08 15.18 31.73
N ASN A 255 -6.68 16.36 31.58
CA ASN A 255 -7.55 16.65 30.44
C ASN A 255 -6.81 16.58 29.10
N ILE A 256 -5.56 17.08 29.04
CA ILE A 256 -4.70 16.97 27.86
C ILE A 256 -4.42 15.49 27.56
N LYS A 257 -4.01 14.70 28.58
CA LYS A 257 -3.66 13.28 28.37
C LYS A 257 -4.85 12.40 28.00
N LEU A 258 -6.05 12.71 28.49
CA LEU A 258 -7.30 12.08 28.02
C LEU A 258 -7.60 12.41 26.55
N GLY A 259 -7.30 13.62 26.11
CA GLY A 259 -7.35 13.99 24.70
C GLY A 259 -6.37 13.20 23.84
N ASP A 260 -5.08 13.15 24.28
CA ASP A 260 -4.01 12.40 23.60
C ASP A 260 -4.36 10.91 23.49
N GLN A 261 -4.97 10.32 24.52
CA GLN A 261 -5.43 8.93 24.49
C GLN A 261 -6.47 8.70 23.40
N LYS A 262 -7.49 9.57 23.31
CA LYS A 262 -8.55 9.44 22.29
C LYS A 262 -7.99 9.60 20.87
N ILE A 263 -7.08 10.53 20.68
CA ILE A 263 -6.37 10.71 19.40
C ILE A 263 -5.53 9.47 19.09
N GLY A 264 -4.77 8.96 20.04
CA GLY A 264 -3.96 7.76 19.89
C GLY A 264 -4.80 6.51 19.55
N GLN A 265 -5.97 6.36 20.19
CA GLN A 265 -6.92 5.29 19.89
C GLN A 265 -7.42 5.34 18.44
N ARG A 266 -7.82 6.52 17.95
CA ARG A 266 -8.26 6.67 16.56
C ARG A 266 -7.12 6.46 15.57
N SER A 267 -5.92 6.97 15.88
CA SER A 267 -4.72 6.75 15.07
C SER A 267 -4.35 5.27 14.95
N LEU A 268 -4.45 4.51 16.04
CA LEU A 268 -4.20 3.06 16.01
C LEU A 268 -5.33 2.32 15.27
N ALA A 269 -6.59 2.72 15.47
CA ALA A 269 -7.73 2.14 14.75
C ALA A 269 -7.62 2.33 13.24
N GLU A 270 -7.17 3.51 12.80
CA GLU A 270 -6.95 3.83 11.39
C GLU A 270 -5.93 2.88 10.75
N ILE A 271 -4.73 2.72 11.32
CA ILE A 271 -3.70 1.88 10.72
C ILE A 271 -4.06 0.39 10.76
N LEU A 272 -4.77 -0.07 11.80
CA LEU A 272 -5.27 -1.43 11.90
C LEU A 272 -6.54 -1.66 11.07
N ASN A 273 -7.07 -0.60 10.49
CA ASN A 273 -8.30 -0.61 9.70
C ASN A 273 -9.47 -1.29 10.44
N PHE A 274 -9.66 -0.90 11.70
CA PHE A 274 -10.84 -1.32 12.45
C PHE A 274 -12.11 -0.64 11.92
N PRO A 275 -13.27 -1.27 12.07
CA PRO A 275 -14.56 -0.63 11.80
C PRO A 275 -14.70 0.68 12.58
N GLU A 276 -15.47 1.63 12.07
CA GLU A 276 -15.60 2.98 12.66
C GLU A 276 -16.17 2.96 14.08
N ASP A 277 -16.97 1.96 14.39
CA ASP A 277 -17.60 1.73 15.70
C ASP A 277 -16.69 1.00 16.72
N VAL A 278 -15.48 0.55 16.30
CA VAL A 278 -14.52 -0.16 17.17
C VAL A 278 -13.39 0.78 17.62
N THR A 279 -13.06 0.73 18.91
CA THR A 279 -11.92 1.47 19.47
C THR A 279 -10.92 0.51 20.11
N PRO A 280 -9.62 0.57 19.72
CA PRO A 280 -8.59 -0.25 20.33
C PRO A 280 -8.29 0.22 21.78
N LEU A 281 -8.10 -0.76 22.67
CA LEU A 281 -7.59 -0.57 24.02
C LEU A 281 -6.29 -1.32 24.19
N ILE A 282 -5.33 -0.70 24.88
CA ILE A 282 -4.08 -1.33 25.29
C ILE A 282 -4.13 -1.53 26.80
N GLY A 283 -3.95 -2.77 27.24
CA GLY A 283 -3.93 -3.11 28.66
C GLY A 283 -2.54 -3.34 29.24
N SER A 284 -1.50 -3.42 28.39
CA SER A 284 -0.13 -3.64 28.84
C SER A 284 0.52 -2.34 29.33
N LYS A 285 1.30 -2.45 30.41
CA LYS A 285 2.13 -1.33 30.90
C LYS A 285 3.30 -1.10 29.97
N THR A 286 3.82 0.14 29.97
CA THR A 286 5.03 0.52 29.25
C THR A 286 6.24 -0.16 29.88
N GLN A 287 6.92 -1.01 29.11
CA GLN A 287 8.13 -1.71 29.55
C GLN A 287 9.10 -1.85 28.36
N VAL A 288 10.36 -2.05 28.64
CA VAL A 288 11.38 -2.35 27.63
C VAL A 288 11.05 -3.68 26.98
N ILE A 289 10.87 -3.69 25.65
CA ILE A 289 10.45 -4.89 24.91
C ILE A 289 11.60 -5.85 24.60
N GLY A 290 12.85 -5.38 24.65
CA GLY A 290 14.02 -6.21 24.38
C GLY A 290 15.29 -5.39 24.16
N LEU A 291 16.34 -6.09 23.72
CA LEU A 291 17.66 -5.53 23.40
C LEU A 291 18.02 -5.83 21.95
N TRP A 292 18.79 -4.91 21.34
CA TRP A 292 19.46 -5.15 20.07
C TRP A 292 20.81 -5.80 20.30
N ASP A 293 21.08 -6.94 19.67
CA ASP A 293 22.25 -7.78 19.96
C ASP A 293 23.38 -7.67 18.91
N LEU A 294 23.13 -7.02 17.78
CA LEU A 294 24.12 -6.88 16.72
C LEU A 294 24.99 -5.64 16.92
N SER A 295 26.26 -5.73 16.49
CA SER A 295 27.13 -4.57 16.36
C SER A 295 26.61 -3.58 15.33
N LEU A 296 27.17 -2.36 15.31
CA LEU A 296 26.86 -1.37 14.28
C LEU A 296 27.19 -1.89 12.88
N GLU A 297 28.38 -2.49 12.73
CA GLU A 297 28.89 -3.03 11.48
C GLU A 297 28.00 -4.15 10.94
N ASP A 298 27.65 -5.09 11.81
CA ASP A 298 26.74 -6.21 11.45
C ASP A 298 25.36 -5.70 11.09
N SER A 299 24.86 -4.68 11.76
CA SER A 299 23.59 -4.03 11.47
C SER A 299 23.59 -3.35 10.09
N ILE A 300 24.70 -2.69 9.69
CA ILE A 300 24.87 -2.10 8.36
C ILE A 300 24.91 -3.20 7.28
N ILE A 301 25.66 -4.27 7.51
CA ILE A 301 25.74 -5.40 6.57
C ILE A 301 24.36 -6.05 6.40
N ALA A 302 23.65 -6.26 7.51
CA ALA A 302 22.30 -6.80 7.49
C ALA A 302 21.35 -5.91 6.66
N ALA A 303 21.44 -4.58 6.83
CA ALA A 303 20.64 -3.64 6.06
C ALA A 303 20.92 -3.72 4.56
N TYR A 304 22.18 -3.84 4.14
CA TYR A 304 22.53 -3.97 2.73
C TYR A 304 22.00 -5.26 2.10
N ASN A 305 21.93 -6.35 2.88
CA ASN A 305 21.47 -7.65 2.40
C ASN A 305 19.95 -7.82 2.43
N SER A 306 19.25 -7.07 3.27
CA SER A 306 17.83 -7.34 3.59
C SER A 306 16.88 -6.23 3.12
N ARG A 307 17.39 -5.06 2.69
CA ARG A 307 16.52 -3.95 2.31
C ARG A 307 16.08 -4.03 0.86
N GLU A 308 14.80 -4.13 0.66
CA GLU A 308 14.13 -4.28 -0.62
C GLU A 308 14.33 -3.09 -1.55
N GLU A 309 14.66 -1.92 -1.02
CA GLU A 309 14.91 -0.73 -1.82
C GLU A 309 16.10 -0.89 -2.76
N LEU A 310 17.15 -1.59 -2.33
CA LEU A 310 18.34 -1.85 -3.18
C LEU A 310 17.99 -2.81 -4.32
N GLU A 311 17.30 -3.91 -4.01
CA GLU A 311 16.86 -4.89 -5.01
C GLU A 311 15.90 -4.24 -6.03
N SER A 312 14.98 -3.39 -5.56
CA SER A 312 14.08 -2.63 -6.43
C SER A 312 14.83 -1.76 -7.44
N ILE A 313 15.91 -1.10 -7.02
CA ILE A 313 16.73 -0.25 -7.92
C ILE A 313 17.55 -1.10 -8.90
N LEU A 314 18.06 -2.27 -8.48
CA LEU A 314 18.72 -3.22 -9.39
C LEU A 314 17.78 -3.69 -10.50
N LEU A 315 16.52 -3.93 -10.16
CA LEU A 315 15.50 -4.24 -11.16
C LEU A 315 15.22 -3.05 -12.09
N ASP A 316 15.25 -1.80 -11.60
CA ASP A 316 15.13 -0.62 -12.48
C ASP A 316 16.26 -0.54 -13.50
N ILE A 317 17.49 -0.88 -13.12
CA ILE A 317 18.62 -0.96 -14.05
C ILE A 317 18.34 -2.03 -15.12
N SER A 318 17.85 -3.21 -14.71
CA SER A 318 17.53 -4.31 -15.63
C SER A 318 16.39 -3.96 -16.58
N ILE A 319 15.30 -3.36 -16.05
CA ILE A 319 14.15 -2.89 -16.84
C ILE A 319 14.60 -1.89 -17.91
N ASN A 320 15.39 -0.88 -17.52
CA ASN A 320 15.87 0.13 -18.46
C ASN A 320 16.81 -0.45 -19.52
N ASN A 321 17.67 -1.42 -19.16
CA ASN A 321 18.49 -2.14 -20.13
C ASN A 321 17.64 -2.97 -21.10
N SER A 322 16.61 -3.64 -20.60
CA SER A 322 15.66 -4.41 -21.41
C SER A 322 14.89 -3.49 -22.37
N ASN A 323 14.43 -2.33 -21.88
CA ASN A 323 13.75 -1.33 -22.71
C ASN A 323 14.70 -0.73 -23.78
N ALA A 324 15.98 -0.55 -23.46
CA ALA A 324 16.98 -0.13 -24.46
C ALA A 324 17.11 -1.17 -25.58
N ASN A 325 17.23 -2.45 -25.21
CA ASN A 325 17.31 -3.53 -26.18
C ASN A 325 16.02 -3.67 -27.02
N ALA A 326 14.85 -3.46 -26.42
CA ALA A 326 13.56 -3.45 -27.13
C ALA A 326 13.50 -2.30 -28.14
N ALA A 327 13.96 -1.11 -27.77
CA ALA A 327 14.02 0.04 -28.67
C ALA A 327 14.94 -0.22 -29.88
N LEU A 328 16.11 -0.80 -29.66
CA LEU A 328 17.02 -1.16 -30.75
C LEU A 328 16.46 -2.27 -31.65
N ALA A 329 15.71 -3.19 -31.06
CA ALA A 329 15.06 -4.28 -31.79
C ALA A 329 13.99 -3.78 -32.81
N ALA A 330 13.48 -2.56 -32.65
CA ALA A 330 12.54 -1.96 -33.60
C ALA A 330 13.17 -1.72 -34.99
N SER A 331 14.51 -1.58 -35.07
CA SER A 331 15.24 -1.47 -36.33
C SER A 331 15.60 -2.83 -36.96
N GLN A 332 15.20 -3.94 -36.35
CA GLN A 332 15.48 -5.29 -36.86
C GLN A 332 14.27 -5.85 -37.65
N PRO A 333 14.51 -6.79 -38.59
CA PRO A 333 13.44 -7.36 -39.39
C PRO A 333 12.48 -8.19 -38.52
N LYS A 334 11.17 -8.01 -38.78
CA LYS A 334 10.06 -8.73 -38.16
C LYS A 334 9.40 -9.63 -39.22
N LEU A 335 9.11 -10.87 -38.87
CA LEU A 335 8.46 -11.85 -39.75
C LEU A 335 7.17 -12.32 -39.12
N SER A 336 6.06 -12.18 -39.87
CA SER A 336 4.71 -12.61 -39.47
C SER A 336 4.11 -13.56 -40.49
N ILE A 337 3.35 -14.53 -40.01
CA ILE A 337 2.41 -15.30 -40.82
C ILE A 337 1.04 -14.62 -40.71
N VAL A 338 0.43 -14.32 -41.87
CA VAL A 338 -0.88 -13.69 -41.91
C VAL A 338 -1.82 -14.53 -42.77
N ASN A 339 -2.98 -14.88 -42.23
CA ASN A 339 -4.09 -15.45 -42.98
C ASN A 339 -5.28 -14.50 -42.90
N THR A 340 -5.81 -14.08 -44.04
CA THR A 340 -6.99 -13.20 -44.13
C THR A 340 -8.05 -13.86 -44.96
N SER A 341 -9.21 -14.11 -44.36
CA SER A 341 -10.42 -14.59 -45.06
C SER A 341 -11.43 -13.47 -45.12
N THR A 342 -11.84 -13.06 -46.32
CA THR A 342 -12.78 -11.96 -46.50
C THR A 342 -13.98 -12.44 -47.30
N SER A 343 -15.18 -12.17 -46.82
CA SER A 343 -16.44 -12.32 -47.55
C SER A 343 -17.02 -10.95 -47.81
N THR A 344 -17.26 -10.64 -49.07
CA THR A 344 -17.84 -9.37 -49.48
C THR A 344 -19.16 -9.62 -50.20
N PHE A 345 -20.16 -8.83 -49.89
CA PHE A 345 -21.46 -8.81 -50.57
C PHE A 345 -21.70 -7.39 -51.09
N ALA A 346 -22.10 -7.28 -52.35
CA ALA A 346 -22.44 -6.01 -52.97
C ALA A 346 -23.71 -6.15 -53.80
N LYS A 347 -24.57 -5.14 -53.77
CA LYS A 347 -25.82 -5.08 -54.54
C LYS A 347 -26.03 -3.67 -55.07
N GLY A 348 -26.29 -3.56 -56.40
CA GLY A 348 -26.51 -2.28 -57.07
C GLY A 348 -26.04 -2.28 -58.50
N GLU A 349 -25.80 -1.10 -59.05
CA GLU A 349 -25.27 -0.90 -60.40
C GLU A 349 -23.74 -1.00 -60.35
N ILE A 350 -23.15 -2.07 -60.86
CA ILE A 350 -21.72 -2.34 -60.80
C ILE A 350 -21.14 -2.26 -62.22
N ASN A 351 -20.22 -1.34 -62.51
CA ASN A 351 -19.49 -1.17 -63.77
C ASN A 351 -20.41 -1.20 -65.01
N GLN A 352 -21.42 -0.34 -65.06
CA GLN A 352 -22.41 -0.41 -66.13
C GLN A 352 -21.93 0.20 -67.43
N ILE A 353 -21.97 -0.63 -68.44
CA ILE A 353 -21.97 -0.26 -69.89
C ILE A 353 -23.42 -0.06 -70.39
N SER A 354 -24.43 -0.59 -69.70
CA SER A 354 -25.85 -0.51 -70.06
C SER A 354 -26.71 -0.10 -68.84
N PRO A 355 -27.59 0.90 -68.97
CA PRO A 355 -28.43 1.35 -67.85
C PRO A 355 -29.52 0.33 -67.52
N ASN A 356 -29.82 0.14 -66.25
CA ASN A 356 -30.93 -0.60 -65.62
C ASN A 356 -30.76 -2.09 -65.30
N THR A 357 -29.55 -2.63 -65.11
CA THR A 357 -29.42 -3.98 -64.59
C THR A 357 -28.88 -3.90 -63.12
N SER A 358 -29.72 -4.23 -62.13
CA SER A 358 -29.29 -4.41 -60.76
C SER A 358 -28.56 -5.74 -60.66
N ASN A 359 -27.25 -5.67 -60.34
CA ASN A 359 -26.39 -6.83 -60.11
C ASN A 359 -26.16 -7.08 -58.64
N GLN A 360 -26.14 -8.34 -58.30
CA GLN A 360 -25.70 -8.80 -56.96
C GLN A 360 -24.39 -9.56 -57.12
N SER A 361 -23.41 -9.20 -56.32
CA SER A 361 -22.10 -9.85 -56.30
C SER A 361 -21.80 -10.36 -54.89
N SER A 362 -21.32 -11.58 -54.78
CA SER A 362 -20.76 -12.14 -53.59
C SER A 362 -19.39 -12.70 -53.89
N SER A 363 -18.42 -12.39 -53.06
CA SER A 363 -17.07 -12.92 -53.20
C SER A 363 -16.55 -13.43 -51.84
N PHE A 364 -15.81 -14.52 -51.91
CA PHE A 364 -15.04 -15.05 -50.81
C PHE A 364 -13.58 -15.17 -51.23
N SER A 365 -12.69 -14.63 -50.45
CA SER A 365 -11.24 -14.73 -50.66
C SER A 365 -10.56 -15.21 -49.39
N ASN A 366 -9.57 -16.08 -49.54
CA ASN A 366 -8.68 -16.50 -48.47
C ASN A 366 -7.24 -16.32 -48.95
N THR A 367 -6.47 -15.56 -48.20
CA THR A 367 -5.07 -15.30 -48.50
C THR A 367 -4.22 -15.67 -47.31
N ILE A 368 -3.22 -16.54 -47.51
CA ILE A 368 -2.20 -16.87 -46.52
C ILE A 368 -0.84 -16.44 -47.07
N GLY A 369 -0.05 -15.81 -46.25
CA GLY A 369 1.27 -15.32 -46.65
C GLY A 369 2.22 -15.05 -45.49
N LEU A 370 3.49 -14.93 -45.83
CA LEU A 370 4.53 -14.44 -44.96
C LEU A 370 4.69 -12.94 -45.23
N ASN A 371 4.70 -12.17 -44.15
CA ASN A 371 4.94 -10.73 -44.20
C ASN A 371 6.23 -10.41 -43.44
N ALA A 372 7.24 -9.88 -44.16
CA ALA A 372 8.46 -9.40 -43.59
C ALA A 372 8.45 -7.87 -43.57
N THR A 373 8.64 -7.27 -42.41
CA THR A 373 8.72 -5.81 -42.24
C THR A 373 10.07 -5.45 -41.67
N TRP A 374 10.80 -4.56 -42.32
CA TRP A 374 12.08 -4.07 -41.86
C TRP A 374 12.19 -2.57 -42.08
N PHE A 375 12.37 -1.83 -41.00
CA PHE A 375 12.67 -0.40 -41.07
C PHE A 375 14.18 -0.20 -41.25
N VAL A 376 14.63 -0.15 -42.51
CA VAL A 376 16.06 0.02 -42.85
C VAL A 376 16.60 1.37 -42.37
N PHE A 377 15.73 2.39 -42.39
CA PHE A 377 16.04 3.74 -41.92
C PHE A 377 14.82 4.35 -41.24
N ASP A 378 15.00 4.78 -39.99
CA ASP A 378 13.95 5.35 -39.13
C ASP A 378 14.28 6.79 -38.65
N GLY A 379 15.23 7.49 -39.35
CA GLY A 379 15.71 8.81 -38.93
C GLY A 379 16.52 8.81 -37.63
N GLY A 380 16.96 7.63 -37.18
CA GLY A 380 17.74 7.48 -35.93
C GLY A 380 16.90 7.35 -34.67
N ASN A 381 15.57 7.16 -34.78
CA ASN A 381 14.65 7.06 -33.66
C ASN A 381 14.99 5.88 -32.73
N ALA A 382 15.16 4.67 -33.25
CA ALA A 382 15.52 3.49 -32.46
C ALA A 382 16.83 3.70 -31.67
N ARG A 383 17.84 4.32 -32.31
CA ARG A 383 19.12 4.62 -31.65
C ARG A 383 18.97 5.66 -30.53
N SER A 384 18.17 6.69 -30.77
CA SER A 384 17.91 7.73 -29.76
C SER A 384 17.16 7.18 -28.55
N LEU A 385 16.14 6.34 -28.76
CA LEU A 385 15.41 5.65 -27.70
C LEU A 385 16.30 4.65 -26.93
N TYR A 386 17.21 3.96 -27.65
CA TYR A 386 18.22 3.12 -27.00
C TYR A 386 19.10 3.94 -26.05
N ASN A 387 19.66 5.05 -26.54
CA ASN A 387 20.51 5.93 -25.74
C ASN A 387 19.75 6.52 -24.55
N TYR A 388 18.51 6.94 -24.74
CA TYR A 388 17.63 7.42 -23.66
C TYR A 388 17.46 6.38 -22.54
N ASN A 389 17.13 5.14 -22.88
CA ASN A 389 16.96 4.09 -21.88
C ASN A 389 18.32 3.68 -21.24
N LYS A 390 19.43 3.75 -21.99
CA LYS A 390 20.78 3.54 -21.42
C LYS A 390 21.12 4.62 -20.41
N SER A 391 20.84 5.89 -20.70
CA SER A 391 21.03 6.99 -19.75
C SER A 391 20.17 6.81 -18.50
N LYS A 392 18.93 6.31 -18.61
CA LYS A 392 18.10 5.93 -17.47
C LYS A 392 18.69 4.78 -16.64
N ALA A 393 19.33 3.81 -17.28
CA ALA A 393 20.02 2.74 -16.57
C ALA A 393 21.23 3.28 -15.78
N GLU A 394 22.00 4.22 -16.36
CA GLU A 394 23.11 4.88 -15.65
C GLU A 394 22.60 5.77 -14.50
N GLU A 395 21.51 6.52 -14.71
CA GLU A 395 20.83 7.26 -13.64
C GLU A 395 20.44 6.33 -12.48
N ALA A 396 19.83 5.17 -12.76
CA ALA A 396 19.47 4.20 -11.74
C ALA A 396 20.69 3.64 -10.97
N LYS A 397 21.86 3.50 -11.60
CA LYS A 397 23.12 3.13 -10.91
C LYS A 397 23.57 4.21 -9.93
N LEU A 398 23.45 5.48 -10.29
CA LEU A 398 23.76 6.60 -9.40
C LEU A 398 22.77 6.66 -8.23
N ILE A 399 21.47 6.42 -8.50
CA ILE A 399 20.44 6.30 -7.47
C ILE A 399 20.77 5.16 -6.50
N PHE A 400 21.23 4.00 -7.00
CA PHE A 400 21.67 2.88 -6.16
C PHE A 400 22.80 3.29 -5.22
N ALA A 401 23.85 3.95 -5.75
CA ALA A 401 24.98 4.42 -4.93
C ALA A 401 24.53 5.42 -3.86
N THR A 402 23.66 6.35 -4.21
CA THR A 402 23.07 7.33 -3.27
C THR A 402 22.23 6.62 -2.21
N ARG A 403 21.37 5.67 -2.61
CA ARG A 403 20.51 4.94 -1.67
C ARG A 403 21.32 4.09 -0.71
N ARG A 404 22.39 3.43 -1.19
CA ARG A 404 23.30 2.68 -0.32
C ARG A 404 23.93 3.58 0.76
N ALA A 405 24.38 4.78 0.40
CA ALA A 405 24.93 5.72 1.37
C ALA A 405 23.87 6.22 2.36
N GLN A 406 22.65 6.46 1.89
CA GLN A 406 21.52 6.83 2.76
C GLN A 406 21.16 5.72 3.75
N ILE A 407 21.11 4.46 3.31
CA ILE A 407 20.85 3.31 4.16
C ILE A 407 21.86 3.23 5.29
N ARG A 408 23.14 3.37 4.99
CA ARG A 408 24.19 3.41 6.01
C ARG A 408 23.92 4.51 7.04
N ARG A 409 23.68 5.73 6.58
CA ARG A 409 23.38 6.86 7.48
C ARG A 409 22.12 6.61 8.32
N GLU A 410 21.05 6.05 7.73
CA GLU A 410 19.81 5.73 8.46
C GLU A 410 20.04 4.71 9.57
N VAL A 411 20.84 3.67 9.32
CA VAL A 411 21.20 2.67 10.35
C VAL A 411 22.06 3.27 11.43
N GLU A 412 23.13 4.01 11.09
CA GLU A 412 24.03 4.67 12.04
C GLU A 412 23.24 5.65 12.93
N GLU A 413 22.37 6.47 12.35
CA GLU A 413 21.55 7.44 13.08
C GLU A 413 20.63 6.77 14.11
N VAL A 414 19.92 5.71 13.71
CA VAL A 414 19.00 5.02 14.62
C VAL A 414 19.77 4.24 15.68
N PHE A 415 20.92 3.64 15.35
CA PHE A 415 21.77 2.91 16.27
C PHE A 415 22.30 3.81 17.39
N PHE A 416 22.89 4.96 17.05
CA PHE A 416 23.37 5.91 18.06
C PHE A 416 22.24 6.53 18.89
N LYS A 417 21.08 6.79 18.29
CA LYS A 417 19.89 7.21 19.04
C LYS A 417 19.44 6.13 20.02
N LEU A 418 19.50 4.85 19.65
CA LEU A 418 19.13 3.74 20.51
C LEU A 418 20.07 3.62 21.71
N GLU A 419 21.39 3.73 21.50
CA GLU A 419 22.38 3.75 22.57
C GLU A 419 22.14 4.91 23.55
N SER A 420 21.92 6.11 23.01
CA SER A 420 21.59 7.28 23.81
C SER A 420 20.28 7.09 24.59
N ALA A 421 19.26 6.53 23.97
CA ALA A 421 17.97 6.26 24.62
C ALA A 421 18.11 5.23 25.75
N LYS A 422 18.98 4.22 25.61
CA LYS A 422 19.31 3.26 26.68
C LYS A 422 19.87 3.96 27.91
N LEU A 423 20.82 4.89 27.74
CA LEU A 423 21.39 5.67 28.83
C LEU A 423 20.35 6.62 29.48
N ASN A 424 19.47 7.21 28.66
CA ASN A 424 18.42 8.11 29.15
C ASN A 424 17.38 7.37 30.01
N ILE A 425 17.10 6.09 29.78
CA ILE A 425 16.23 5.30 30.68
C ILE A 425 16.85 5.23 32.08
N SER A 426 18.17 4.93 32.20
CA SER A 426 18.86 4.84 33.47
C SER A 426 18.89 6.19 34.23
N ALA A 427 19.15 7.27 33.47
CA ALA A 427 19.17 8.62 34.05
C ALA A 427 17.77 9.05 34.54
N SER A 428 16.73 8.87 33.71
CA SER A 428 15.36 9.22 34.09
C SER A 428 14.80 8.35 35.22
N TYR A 429 15.22 7.08 35.32
CA TYR A 429 14.88 6.23 36.46
C TYR A 429 15.46 6.77 37.76
N THR A 430 16.75 7.14 37.79
CA THR A 430 17.42 7.74 38.94
C THR A 430 16.74 9.06 39.32
N GLU A 431 16.36 9.87 38.35
CA GLU A 431 15.62 11.12 38.56
C GLU A 431 14.28 10.87 39.27
N VAL A 432 13.49 9.88 38.87
CA VAL A 432 12.22 9.52 39.53
C VAL A 432 12.44 9.10 40.96
N LEU A 433 13.46 8.27 41.23
CA LEU A 433 13.79 7.86 42.63
C LEU A 433 14.15 9.06 43.50
N SER A 434 15.00 9.94 42.99
CA SER A 434 15.45 11.14 43.73
C SER A 434 14.30 12.13 43.97
N ALA A 435 13.47 12.39 42.94
CA ALA A 435 12.32 13.28 43.05
C ALA A 435 11.27 12.75 44.04
N ARG A 436 11.05 11.42 44.06
CA ARG A 436 10.11 10.77 44.97
C ARG A 436 10.57 10.95 46.43
N GLU A 437 11.85 10.73 46.69
CA GLU A 437 12.41 10.90 48.04
C GLU A 437 12.41 12.37 48.44
N SER A 438 12.75 13.30 47.54
CA SER A 438 12.68 14.74 47.77
C SER A 438 11.27 15.19 48.15
N LEU A 439 10.24 14.73 47.44
CA LEU A 439 8.85 15.01 47.80
C LEU A 439 8.48 14.44 49.18
N ARG A 440 8.93 13.22 49.47
CA ARG A 440 8.68 12.61 50.80
C ARG A 440 9.27 13.46 51.92
N LEU A 441 10.51 13.89 51.76
CA LEU A 441 11.19 14.75 52.73
C LEU A 441 10.54 16.14 52.81
N ALA A 442 10.18 16.77 51.68
CA ALA A 442 9.49 18.06 51.66
C ALA A 442 8.15 18.00 52.44
N LYS A 443 7.36 16.91 52.23
CA LYS A 443 6.11 16.70 52.99
C LYS A 443 6.34 16.54 54.51
N LEU A 444 7.40 15.84 54.93
CA LEU A 444 7.75 15.71 56.35
C LEU A 444 8.15 17.07 56.94
N ARG A 445 9.04 17.83 56.28
CA ARG A 445 9.48 19.15 56.71
C ARG A 445 8.32 20.15 56.81
N TYR A 446 7.39 20.10 55.85
CA TYR A 446 6.18 20.93 55.87
C TYR A 446 5.27 20.59 57.05
N LYS A 447 5.04 19.29 57.32
CA LYS A 447 4.27 18.85 58.50
C LYS A 447 4.90 19.29 59.81
N SER A 448 6.23 19.33 59.89
CA SER A 448 6.99 19.81 61.07
C SER A 448 7.09 21.35 61.13
N GLY A 449 6.53 22.10 60.21
CA GLY A 449 6.58 23.56 60.17
C GLY A 449 7.95 24.16 59.77
N ILE A 450 8.88 23.33 59.23
CA ILE A 450 10.25 23.76 58.89
C ILE A 450 10.32 24.38 57.50
N THR A 451 9.35 24.08 56.63
CA THR A 451 9.31 24.59 55.25
C THR A 451 7.92 25.06 54.85
N THR A 452 7.81 25.70 53.67
CA THR A 452 6.57 26.24 53.13
C THR A 452 5.85 25.25 52.20
N GLN A 453 4.56 25.46 51.95
CA GLN A 453 3.76 24.70 50.97
C GLN A 453 4.36 24.76 49.55
N ARG A 454 5.04 25.86 49.20
CA ARG A 454 5.71 26.03 47.90
C ARG A 454 6.77 24.96 47.65
N GLU A 455 7.56 24.58 48.68
CA GLU A 455 8.55 23.52 48.52
C GLU A 455 7.89 22.16 48.24
N VAL A 456 6.76 21.85 48.86
CA VAL A 456 5.98 20.62 48.59
C VAL A 456 5.42 20.64 47.18
N VAL A 457 4.84 21.78 46.75
CA VAL A 457 4.28 21.95 45.37
C VAL A 457 5.37 21.79 44.32
N ASN A 458 6.55 22.39 44.52
CA ASN A 458 7.65 22.26 43.57
C ASN A 458 8.15 20.81 43.46
N ASN A 459 8.38 20.13 44.59
CA ASN A 459 8.80 18.73 44.58
C ASN A 459 7.72 17.79 44.01
N GLN A 460 6.42 18.11 44.19
CA GLN A 460 5.34 17.36 43.59
C GLN A 460 5.36 17.49 42.06
N ARG A 461 5.59 18.71 41.55
CA ARG A 461 5.73 18.95 40.09
C ARG A 461 6.96 18.22 39.56
N ASP A 462 8.11 18.34 40.24
CA ASP A 462 9.37 17.70 39.83
C ASP A 462 9.20 16.16 39.75
N LEU A 463 8.48 15.53 40.67
CA LEU A 463 8.15 14.11 40.61
C LEU A 463 7.24 13.79 39.41
N THR A 464 6.15 14.56 39.21
CA THR A 464 5.25 14.33 38.10
C THR A 464 5.97 14.43 36.75
N ASP A 465 6.81 15.47 36.58
CA ASP A 465 7.61 15.68 35.39
C ASP A 465 8.66 14.58 35.18
N SER A 466 9.30 14.08 36.22
CA SER A 466 10.28 12.99 36.15
C SER A 466 9.61 11.66 35.79
N GLU A 467 8.42 11.35 36.33
CA GLU A 467 7.65 10.15 35.95
C GLU A 467 7.21 10.20 34.47
N VAL A 468 6.77 11.36 33.99
CA VAL A 468 6.45 11.55 32.54
C VAL A 468 7.72 11.38 31.69
N ARG A 469 8.85 11.96 32.05
CA ARG A 469 10.14 11.80 31.33
C ARG A 469 10.57 10.34 31.25
N TYR A 470 10.42 9.59 32.35
CA TYR A 470 10.73 8.16 32.36
C TYR A 470 9.87 7.36 31.35
N ILE A 471 8.56 7.59 31.35
CA ILE A 471 7.63 6.97 30.38
C ILE A 471 8.04 7.31 28.94
N ILE A 472 8.39 8.57 28.67
CA ILE A 472 8.87 9.02 27.36
C ILE A 472 10.17 8.32 26.98
N SER A 473 11.13 8.16 27.92
CA SER A 473 12.42 7.51 27.66
C SER A 473 12.23 6.03 27.26
N VAL A 474 11.40 5.28 27.99
CA VAL A 474 11.08 3.88 27.66
C VAL A 474 10.36 3.77 26.33
N THR A 475 9.38 4.63 26.07
CA THR A 475 8.63 4.64 24.80
C THR A 475 9.54 4.98 23.62
N SER A 476 10.44 5.95 23.78
CA SER A 476 11.42 6.34 22.77
C SER A 476 12.37 5.18 22.44
N TYR A 477 12.88 4.50 23.47
CA TYR A 477 13.73 3.32 23.29
C TYR A 477 13.02 2.22 22.49
N ASN A 478 11.80 1.85 22.88
CA ASN A 478 11.02 0.82 22.18
C ASN A 478 10.72 1.20 20.73
N THR A 479 10.46 2.49 20.49
CA THR A 479 10.22 3.01 19.14
C THR A 479 11.49 2.95 18.29
N LEU A 480 12.65 3.31 18.85
CA LEU A 480 13.94 3.24 18.17
C LEU A 480 14.38 1.80 17.91
N LEU A 481 14.09 0.88 18.85
CA LEU A 481 14.34 -0.54 18.65
C LEU A 481 13.52 -1.12 17.49
N ALA A 482 12.24 -0.76 17.39
CA ALA A 482 11.40 -1.13 16.25
C ALA A 482 11.87 -0.47 14.94
N ASP A 483 12.37 0.78 15.02
CA ASP A 483 12.93 1.49 13.87
C ASP A 483 14.21 0.82 13.37
N LEU A 484 15.10 0.43 14.27
CA LEU A 484 16.34 -0.28 13.93
C LEU A 484 16.04 -1.64 13.28
N SER A 485 15.07 -2.39 13.79
CA SER A 485 14.57 -3.62 13.16
C SER A 485 14.10 -3.37 11.72
N ARG A 486 13.36 -2.30 11.48
CA ARG A 486 12.95 -1.91 10.12
C ARG A 486 14.14 -1.50 9.26
N GLN A 487 15.09 -0.70 9.78
CA GLN A 487 16.24 -0.20 9.02
C GLN A 487 17.21 -1.31 8.63
N THR A 488 17.40 -2.31 9.49
CA THR A 488 18.24 -3.48 9.20
C THR A 488 17.52 -4.55 8.40
N GLY A 489 16.19 -4.55 8.41
CA GLY A 489 15.39 -5.60 7.80
C GLY A 489 15.34 -6.91 8.60
N LEU A 490 15.81 -6.90 9.83
CA LEU A 490 15.85 -8.07 10.71
C LEU A 490 14.91 -7.88 11.92
N ASP A 491 14.22 -8.95 12.29
CA ASP A 491 13.47 -9.03 13.56
C ASP A 491 14.35 -9.67 14.65
N ASN A 492 15.53 -9.07 14.91
CA ASN A 492 16.52 -9.58 15.87
C ASN A 492 16.44 -8.86 17.23
N ILE A 493 15.24 -8.77 17.78
CA ILE A 493 15.02 -8.21 19.12
C ILE A 493 15.04 -9.39 20.10
N LYS A 494 16.07 -9.46 20.95
CA LYS A 494 16.09 -10.41 22.06
C LYS A 494 15.13 -9.96 23.13
N PRO A 495 14.09 -10.74 23.48
CA PRO A 495 13.18 -10.39 24.57
C PRO A 495 13.94 -10.31 25.90
N CYS A 496 13.52 -9.40 26.76
CA CYS A 496 14.03 -9.36 28.11
C CYS A 496 13.48 -10.53 28.91
N ASP A 497 14.32 -11.51 29.28
CA ASP A 497 13.96 -12.55 30.24
C ASP A 497 13.81 -11.90 31.62
N ILE A 498 12.64 -11.39 31.92
CA ILE A 498 12.26 -10.95 33.26
C ILE A 498 12.02 -12.21 34.06
N LYS A 499 13.10 -12.80 34.59
CA LYS A 499 12.98 -13.74 35.71
C LYS A 499 12.51 -12.91 36.92
N VAL A 500 11.18 -12.79 37.07
CA VAL A 500 10.60 -12.36 38.33
C VAL A 500 11.05 -13.38 39.38
N ASN A 501 12.04 -13.01 40.19
CA ASN A 501 12.45 -13.81 41.33
C ASN A 501 11.27 -13.83 42.31
N GLN A 502 10.36 -14.79 42.15
CA GLN A 502 9.27 -15.07 43.11
C GLN A 502 9.75 -15.51 44.49
N LYS A 503 11.08 -15.59 44.71
CA LYS A 503 11.67 -16.10 45.96
C LYS A 503 11.73 -15.09 47.11
N ASN A 504 11.41 -13.80 46.89
CA ASN A 504 11.48 -12.79 47.96
C ASN A 504 10.11 -12.27 48.42
N GLN A 505 9.02 -13.00 48.13
CA GLN A 505 7.67 -12.59 48.58
C GLN A 505 7.32 -13.06 50.01
N SER A 506 8.15 -13.86 50.68
CA SER A 506 7.86 -14.40 52.01
C SER A 506 8.41 -13.58 53.22
N ASP A 507 9.22 -12.53 52.98
CA ASP A 507 9.93 -11.89 54.10
C ASP A 507 9.78 -10.37 54.26
N ILE A 508 8.79 -9.71 53.61
CA ILE A 508 8.60 -8.27 53.83
C ILE A 508 7.17 -8.00 54.31
N GLY A 509 7.00 -8.21 55.61
CA GLY A 509 5.87 -7.68 56.37
C GLY A 509 6.03 -6.18 56.62
N ASN A 510 6.00 -5.33 55.62
CA ASN A 510 5.86 -3.90 55.81
C ASN A 510 5.16 -3.22 54.62
N LYS A 511 4.00 -2.64 54.90
CA LYS A 511 3.07 -2.04 53.93
C LYS A 511 3.60 -0.80 53.16
N SER A 512 4.87 -0.45 53.25
CA SER A 512 5.49 0.72 52.60
C SER A 512 6.10 0.42 51.21
N ASN A 513 6.25 -0.84 50.81
CA ASN A 513 6.99 -1.23 49.57
C ASN A 513 6.13 -1.58 48.35
N LEU A 514 4.83 -1.29 48.36
CA LEU A 514 3.94 -1.54 47.25
C LEU A 514 4.22 -0.68 46.00
N TYR A 515 5.11 0.30 46.09
CA TYR A 515 5.46 1.22 44.98
C TYR A 515 6.77 0.88 44.27
N GLU A 516 7.68 0.09 44.84
CA GLU A 516 8.98 -0.24 44.22
C GLU A 516 8.86 -1.27 43.10
N SER A 517 7.79 -2.06 43.05
CA SER A 517 7.62 -3.14 42.04
C SER A 517 7.21 -2.67 40.64
N ASN A 518 6.97 -1.36 40.42
CA ASN A 518 6.46 -0.82 39.17
C ASN A 518 7.52 -0.14 38.26
N LEU A 519 8.74 0.06 38.76
CA LEU A 519 9.86 0.58 37.96
C LEU A 519 10.67 -0.61 37.46
N ILE A 520 10.55 -0.91 36.18
CA ILE A 520 11.08 -2.13 35.57
C ILE A 520 12.59 -2.00 35.43
N PRO A 521 13.39 -2.97 35.93
CA PRO A 521 14.81 -2.97 35.71
C PRO A 521 15.11 -3.06 34.21
N LEU A 522 16.10 -2.27 33.76
CA LEU A 522 16.74 -2.46 32.47
C LEU A 522 17.12 -3.93 32.35
N CYS A 523 16.83 -4.54 31.17
CA CYS A 523 17.41 -5.83 30.85
C CYS A 523 18.94 -5.70 31.09
N GLN A 524 19.47 -6.38 32.08
CA GLN A 524 20.91 -6.51 32.22
C GLN A 524 21.40 -7.50 31.17
N PRO A 525 22.53 -7.21 30.47
CA PRO A 525 23.08 -8.11 29.45
C PRO A 525 23.47 -9.46 30.03
#